data_d349501fbd2bfeebf19e09dec356c6f5
#
_entry.id   d349501fbd2bfeebf19e09dec356c6f5
#
_cell.length_a   1.000
_cell.length_b   1.000
_cell.length_c   1.000
_cell.angle_alpha   90.00
_cell.angle_beta   90.00
_cell.angle_gamma   90.00
#
_symmetry.space_group_name_H-M   'P 1'
#
loop_
_entity.id
_entity.type
_entity.pdbx_description
1 polymer ?
#
loop_
_entity_poly.entity_id
_entity_poly.type
_entity_poly.pdbx_seq_one_letter_code
_entity_poly.pdbx_strand_id
1 'polypeptide(L)'
;DYGLYAPTTHLTPTDTFSFDAAVVATQVTNSNLNPVVAGEPIDLYADARDPSRTHRPFLVCNCAMFLKEPNTALELLAPVQVTPFITGIFGTPEGEDGNGHKPGGGGVNTFGFNSAYVGTSSSSATVGQTRQWSLTDAVGTSSAFFAEVLQNLFQGWRQNPADLAALVAANADTIQHWIRTKLPIEARGPAADLLRLNAQPMLGQPLLQTMLSDLQKVIPSYQYWPVLDPQPSAQPVPSQFADGGNLENTGLAALLAYSDIDSIIAFINPMTVMQPGAYGVADGRGGFIPGTTLIVDACIPPLFGYQPYETGGLGENEGYVLYGRDSSNKYPMYANNQVFEPAAFPALLKGLWAASGSGSYARPSIFTQRLAVRPNTWFGVTSAREVTVVWYYLSFVAEWEALFANNPPVRAIIELERSSNSFPNYSTLSTNLSATQINLLANLTAWSVNEAERVSRIFSSLFKASS
;
A
#
# COMPACT_ATOMS: atom_id res chain seq x y z
N ASP A 1 6.34 -6.71 11.94
CA ASP A 1 7.45 -7.68 11.98
C ASP A 1 6.96 -9.00 11.39
N TYR A 2 7.24 -9.23 10.12
CA TYR A 2 6.77 -10.40 9.35
C TYR A 2 7.70 -11.61 9.47
N GLY A 3 8.66 -11.60 10.40
CA GLY A 3 9.60 -12.69 10.59
C GLY A 3 10.58 -12.92 9.43
N LEU A 4 10.66 -11.96 8.51
CA LEU A 4 11.56 -12.02 7.35
C LEU A 4 12.99 -11.59 7.68
N TYR A 5 13.19 -11.01 8.86
CA TYR A 5 14.47 -10.45 9.27
C TYR A 5 15.11 -11.30 10.35
N ALA A 6 16.41 -11.51 10.23
CA ALA A 6 17.18 -12.04 11.34
C ALA A 6 17.09 -11.08 12.55
N PRO A 7 17.18 -11.57 13.79
CA PRO A 7 17.08 -10.71 14.98
C PRO A 7 18.04 -9.51 14.97
N THR A 8 19.19 -9.65 14.34
CA THR A 8 20.22 -8.60 14.19
C THR A 8 19.93 -7.58 13.08
N THR A 9 18.88 -7.80 12.26
CA THR A 9 18.51 -6.93 11.14
C THR A 9 17.12 -6.32 11.29
N HIS A 10 16.47 -6.50 12.43
CA HIS A 10 15.19 -5.89 12.73
C HIS A 10 15.33 -4.36 12.77
N LEU A 11 14.32 -3.66 12.26
CA LEU A 11 14.19 -2.23 12.46
C LEU A 11 13.97 -1.93 13.94
N THR A 12 14.65 -0.90 14.42
CA THR A 12 14.54 -0.43 15.81
C THR A 12 13.93 0.97 15.84
N PRO A 13 13.45 1.44 17.01
CA PRO A 13 12.97 2.82 17.14
C PRO A 13 14.03 3.90 16.87
N THR A 14 15.32 3.53 16.84
CA THR A 14 16.42 4.44 16.52
C THR A 14 16.74 4.49 15.03
N ASP A 15 16.21 3.57 14.20
CA ASP A 15 16.41 3.61 12.76
C ASP A 15 15.70 4.82 12.16
N THR A 16 16.44 5.61 11.37
CA THR A 16 15.94 6.82 10.71
C THR A 16 15.90 6.65 9.19
N PHE A 17 15.21 7.57 8.54
CA PHE A 17 15.27 7.71 7.09
C PHE A 17 16.48 8.53 6.58
N SER A 18 17.21 9.23 7.46
CA SER A 18 18.24 10.16 7.03
C SER A 18 19.46 9.45 6.44
N PHE A 19 20.00 10.05 5.40
CA PHE A 19 21.29 9.70 4.80
C PHE A 19 22.45 10.55 5.35
N ASP A 20 22.16 11.66 6.05
CA ASP A 20 23.13 12.68 6.40
C ASP A 20 23.24 12.86 7.91
N ALA A 21 24.43 12.53 8.45
CA ALA A 21 24.74 12.70 9.86
C ALA A 21 24.71 14.16 10.31
N ALA A 22 25.03 15.13 9.44
CA ALA A 22 25.00 16.56 9.79
C ALA A 22 23.55 17.05 9.92
N VAL A 23 22.64 16.56 9.08
CA VAL A 23 21.20 16.84 9.22
C VAL A 23 20.69 16.29 10.54
N VAL A 24 21.03 15.06 10.88
CA VAL A 24 20.65 14.44 12.15
C VAL A 24 21.22 15.25 13.32
N ALA A 25 22.51 15.59 13.29
CA ALA A 25 23.14 16.34 14.37
C ALA A 25 22.52 17.74 14.57
N THR A 26 22.15 18.41 13.48
CA THR A 26 21.63 19.80 13.56
C THR A 26 20.13 19.87 13.80
N GLN A 27 19.35 18.96 13.24
CA GLN A 27 17.90 19.03 13.31
C GLN A 27 17.27 18.12 14.39
N VAL A 28 17.92 17.02 14.71
CA VAL A 28 17.36 16.01 15.62
C VAL A 28 18.05 16.02 16.98
N THR A 29 19.37 15.96 17.01
CA THR A 29 20.14 15.82 18.26
C THR A 29 20.49 17.15 18.90
N ASN A 30 20.20 18.28 18.28
CA ASN A 30 20.42 19.58 18.89
C ASN A 30 19.49 19.74 20.12
N SER A 31 20.09 19.74 21.29
CA SER A 31 19.37 19.81 22.57
C SER A 31 18.49 21.07 22.74
N ASN A 32 18.80 22.14 22.03
CA ASN A 32 18.00 23.36 22.04
C ASN A 32 16.73 23.26 21.19
N LEU A 33 16.75 22.37 20.17
CA LEU A 33 15.61 22.17 19.26
C LEU A 33 14.74 20.99 19.73
N ASN A 34 15.36 19.93 20.22
CA ASN A 34 14.63 18.73 20.63
C ASN A 34 15.31 18.03 21.83
N PRO A 35 15.09 18.54 23.05
CA PRO A 35 15.75 18.01 24.24
C PRO A 35 15.35 16.56 24.57
N VAL A 36 14.20 16.08 24.06
CA VAL A 36 13.72 14.72 24.35
C VAL A 36 14.54 13.67 23.61
N VAL A 37 14.95 13.95 22.38
CA VAL A 37 15.77 13.03 21.58
C VAL A 37 17.25 13.37 21.58
N ALA A 38 17.63 14.45 22.26
CA ALA A 38 19.04 14.83 22.42
C ALA A 38 19.79 13.76 23.21
N GLY A 39 20.81 13.18 22.60
CA GLY A 39 21.59 12.11 23.19
C GLY A 39 21.08 10.70 22.96
N GLU A 40 19.89 10.53 22.34
CA GLU A 40 19.44 9.22 21.89
C GLU A 40 20.31 8.74 20.71
N PRO A 41 20.67 7.45 20.66
CA PRO A 41 21.37 6.90 19.51
C PRO A 41 20.47 6.96 18.29
N ILE A 42 20.99 7.43 17.16
CA ILE A 42 20.27 7.52 15.90
C ILE A 42 21.04 6.79 14.83
N ASP A 43 20.40 5.78 14.25
CA ASP A 43 20.95 5.01 13.16
C ASP A 43 20.55 5.61 11.81
N LEU A 44 21.53 5.95 10.97
CA LEU A 44 21.27 6.45 9.64
C LEU A 44 20.71 5.37 8.74
N TYR A 45 19.78 5.74 7.85
CA TYR A 45 19.23 4.82 6.84
C TYR A 45 20.33 4.30 5.90
N ALA A 46 21.19 5.19 5.39
CA ALA A 46 22.39 4.82 4.66
C ALA A 46 23.59 5.45 5.35
N ASP A 47 24.58 4.65 5.70
CA ASP A 47 25.80 5.09 6.38
C ASP A 47 27.02 4.37 5.78
N ALA A 48 27.96 5.15 5.22
CA ALA A 48 29.18 4.61 4.64
C ALA A 48 30.09 3.90 5.67
N ARG A 49 29.88 4.17 6.96
CA ARG A 49 30.62 3.52 8.07
C ARG A 49 30.05 2.15 8.43
N ASP A 50 28.81 1.87 8.02
CA ASP A 50 28.16 0.58 8.24
C ASP A 50 28.02 -0.13 6.89
N PRO A 51 28.76 -1.25 6.64
CA PRO A 51 28.69 -1.98 5.37
C PRO A 51 27.28 -2.45 5.01
N SER A 52 26.41 -2.71 5.99
CA SER A 52 25.03 -3.13 5.79
C SER A 52 24.13 -1.99 5.29
N ARG A 53 24.55 -0.74 5.44
CA ARG A 53 23.80 0.47 5.11
C ARG A 53 24.41 1.31 3.98
N THR A 54 25.54 0.88 3.38
CA THR A 54 26.32 1.68 2.43
C THR A 54 25.59 2.00 1.13
N HIS A 55 24.71 1.10 0.66
CA HIS A 55 24.09 1.19 -0.68
C HIS A 55 22.57 1.01 -0.63
N ARG A 56 21.90 1.59 0.34
CA ARG A 56 20.45 1.56 0.39
C ARG A 56 19.87 2.54 -0.63
N PRO A 57 18.84 2.14 -1.40
CA PRO A 57 18.15 3.02 -2.32
C PRO A 57 17.37 4.09 -1.55
N PHE A 58 17.03 5.19 -2.23
CA PHE A 58 16.08 6.16 -1.67
C PHE A 58 14.73 5.48 -1.44
N LEU A 59 14.27 5.51 -0.20
CA LEU A 59 13.04 4.84 0.21
C LEU A 59 11.85 5.81 0.16
N VAL A 60 10.77 5.36 -0.44
CA VAL A 60 9.46 6.01 -0.36
C VAL A 60 8.48 4.98 0.24
N CYS A 61 8.07 5.19 1.49
CA CYS A 61 6.99 4.41 2.10
C CYS A 61 5.66 5.10 1.84
N ASN A 62 4.69 4.37 1.33
CA ASN A 62 3.35 4.89 1.12
C ASN A 62 2.45 4.47 2.27
N CYS A 63 1.76 5.44 2.84
CA CYS A 63 0.71 5.27 3.83
C CYS A 63 -0.56 5.92 3.30
N ALA A 64 -1.70 5.60 3.89
CA ALA A 64 -2.94 6.32 3.67
C ALA A 64 -3.35 7.06 4.95
N MET A 65 -3.96 8.23 4.82
CA MET A 65 -4.54 8.99 5.93
C MET A 65 -6.04 9.10 5.72
N PHE A 66 -6.81 8.86 6.78
CA PHE A 66 -8.26 9.02 6.75
C PHE A 66 -8.64 10.50 6.73
N LEU A 67 -9.45 10.87 5.75
CA LEU A 67 -10.07 12.18 5.60
C LEU A 67 -11.58 12.05 5.61
N LYS A 68 -12.27 13.18 5.75
CA LYS A 68 -13.72 13.30 5.58
C LYS A 68 -14.05 14.09 4.34
N GLU A 69 -15.02 13.63 3.58
CA GLU A 69 -15.59 14.44 2.50
C GLU A 69 -16.36 15.63 3.09
N PRO A 70 -16.13 16.85 2.58
CA PRO A 70 -16.89 18.02 3.04
C PRO A 70 -18.40 17.80 2.88
N ASN A 71 -19.16 18.11 3.91
CA ASN A 71 -20.63 18.02 3.95
C ASN A 71 -21.24 16.60 3.85
N THR A 72 -20.43 15.57 3.79
CA THR A 72 -20.87 14.18 3.87
C THR A 72 -20.13 13.48 5.01
N ALA A 73 -20.64 12.37 5.49
CA ALA A 73 -19.91 11.56 6.47
C ALA A 73 -18.99 10.55 5.80
N LEU A 74 -18.81 10.66 4.48
CA LEU A 74 -18.01 9.72 3.71
C LEU A 74 -16.54 9.86 4.07
N GLU A 75 -15.90 8.73 4.36
CA GLU A 75 -14.48 8.68 4.62
C GLU A 75 -13.72 8.51 3.32
N LEU A 76 -12.66 9.28 3.17
CA LEU A 76 -11.75 9.24 2.05
C LEU A 76 -10.37 8.86 2.56
N LEU A 77 -9.53 8.32 1.67
CA LEU A 77 -8.13 8.06 1.95
C LEU A 77 -7.25 9.02 1.14
N ALA A 78 -6.30 9.66 1.80
CA ALA A 78 -5.29 10.48 1.14
C ALA A 78 -3.92 9.80 1.15
N PRO A 79 -3.15 9.87 0.04
CA PRO A 79 -1.84 9.26 -0.05
C PRO A 79 -0.81 10.04 0.76
N VAL A 80 -0.23 9.44 1.76
CA VAL A 80 0.88 9.99 2.53
C VAL A 80 2.17 9.32 2.10
N GLN A 81 3.13 10.10 1.65
CA GLN A 81 4.47 9.62 1.35
C GLN A 81 5.40 9.93 2.51
N VAL A 82 6.15 8.93 2.93
CA VAL A 82 7.20 9.04 3.93
C VAL A 82 8.53 8.77 3.26
N THR A 83 9.38 9.77 3.21
CA THR A 83 10.68 9.73 2.56
C THR A 83 11.78 10.13 3.54
N PRO A 84 13.08 9.99 3.18
CA PRO A 84 14.17 10.48 4.03
C PRO A 84 14.14 12.00 4.32
N PHE A 85 13.49 12.79 3.48
CA PHE A 85 13.48 14.23 3.62
C PHE A 85 12.14 14.81 4.06
N ILE A 86 11.05 14.33 3.48
CA ILE A 86 9.72 14.90 3.65
C ILE A 86 8.70 13.81 3.91
N THR A 87 7.82 14.04 4.87
CA THR A 87 6.63 13.24 5.12
C THR A 87 5.38 14.11 4.95
N GLY A 88 4.46 13.69 4.09
CA GLY A 88 3.22 14.43 3.84
C GLY A 88 2.43 13.96 2.63
N ILE A 89 1.40 14.72 2.29
CA ILE A 89 0.53 14.51 1.13
C ILE A 89 0.94 15.49 0.04
N PHE A 90 1.62 15.01 -1.00
CA PHE A 90 2.16 15.87 -2.06
C PHE A 90 1.08 16.38 -3.01
N GLY A 91 0.01 15.62 -3.18
CA GLY A 91 -1.16 16.03 -3.92
C GLY A 91 -2.08 16.97 -3.15
N THR A 92 -3.20 17.28 -3.78
CA THR A 92 -4.29 18.06 -3.19
C THR A 92 -5.58 17.25 -3.22
N PRO A 93 -5.67 16.16 -2.42
CA PRO A 93 -6.88 15.36 -2.38
C PRO A 93 -8.06 16.21 -1.92
N GLU A 94 -9.23 15.92 -2.47
CA GLU A 94 -10.48 16.44 -1.95
C GLU A 94 -10.75 15.77 -0.60
N GLY A 95 -11.04 16.56 0.40
CA GLY A 95 -11.28 16.07 1.76
C GLY A 95 -10.65 17.00 2.79
N GLU A 96 -11.14 16.88 4.00
CA GLU A 96 -10.74 17.70 5.14
C GLU A 96 -10.31 16.79 6.28
N ASP A 97 -9.37 17.28 7.09
CA ASP A 97 -9.04 16.65 8.35
C ASP A 97 -10.15 16.85 9.40
N GLY A 98 -9.94 16.34 10.60
CA GLY A 98 -10.90 16.46 11.69
C GLY A 98 -11.27 17.91 12.10
N ASN A 99 -10.50 18.91 11.64
CA ASN A 99 -10.68 20.33 11.96
C ASN A 99 -11.11 21.17 10.74
N GLY A 100 -11.38 20.55 9.60
CA GLY A 100 -11.80 21.24 8.38
C GLY A 100 -10.66 21.83 7.55
N HIS A 101 -9.40 21.36 7.75
CA HIS A 101 -8.27 21.80 6.95
C HIS A 101 -8.01 20.85 5.79
N LYS A 102 -7.53 21.41 4.68
CA LYS A 102 -7.05 20.62 3.53
C LYS A 102 -5.60 20.14 3.76
N PRO A 103 -5.37 18.85 3.88
CA PRO A 103 -4.07 18.34 4.35
C PRO A 103 -2.99 18.27 3.27
N GLY A 104 -3.34 18.49 2.00
CA GLY A 104 -2.44 18.26 0.87
C GLY A 104 -1.43 19.36 0.57
N GLY A 105 -0.73 19.21 -0.57
CA GLY A 105 0.15 20.23 -1.18
C GLY A 105 1.57 20.22 -0.68
N GLY A 106 2.00 19.21 0.03
CA GLY A 106 3.37 19.08 0.50
C GLY A 106 3.50 18.32 1.81
N GLY A 107 4.63 18.47 2.46
CA GLY A 107 4.93 17.80 3.72
C GLY A 107 5.86 18.60 4.60
N VAL A 108 6.06 18.10 5.79
CA VAL A 108 7.06 18.59 6.74
C VAL A 108 8.32 17.76 6.64
N ASN A 109 9.43 18.29 7.14
CA ASN A 109 10.65 17.50 7.30
C ASN A 109 10.34 16.23 8.10
N THR A 110 10.82 15.06 7.64
CA THR A 110 10.50 13.78 8.24
C THR A 110 10.86 13.70 9.73
N PHE A 111 11.93 14.36 10.16
CA PHE A 111 12.26 14.47 11.58
C PHE A 111 11.28 15.33 12.37
N GLY A 112 10.57 16.25 11.72
CA GLY A 112 9.53 17.08 12.33
C GLY A 112 8.13 16.43 12.32
N PHE A 113 7.99 15.28 11.69
CA PHE A 113 6.68 14.60 11.66
C PHE A 113 6.29 14.07 13.04
N ASN A 114 5.00 13.98 13.30
CA ASN A 114 4.44 13.59 14.60
C ASN A 114 4.88 14.51 15.76
N SER A 115 5.03 15.79 15.48
CA SER A 115 5.43 16.79 16.48
C SER A 115 4.25 17.66 16.92
N ALA A 116 4.31 18.13 18.17
CA ALA A 116 3.37 19.09 18.70
C ALA A 116 3.83 20.54 18.43
N TYR A 117 2.89 21.45 18.34
CA TYR A 117 3.18 22.87 18.25
C TYR A 117 3.70 23.42 19.58
N VAL A 118 4.77 24.19 19.53
CA VAL A 118 5.34 24.85 20.69
C VAL A 118 5.27 26.39 20.55
N GLY A 119 5.46 26.91 19.34
CA GLY A 119 5.39 28.36 19.11
C GLY A 119 5.68 28.72 17.64
N THR A 120 5.34 29.96 17.24
CA THR A 120 5.65 30.50 15.91
C THR A 120 6.47 31.76 16.00
N SER A 121 7.30 31.97 14.98
CA SER A 121 7.80 33.28 14.56
C SER A 121 7.15 33.64 13.21
N SER A 122 7.45 34.81 12.68
CA SER A 122 6.90 35.28 11.39
C SER A 122 7.26 34.38 10.19
N SER A 123 8.22 33.47 10.31
CA SER A 123 8.75 32.64 9.23
C SER A 123 9.01 31.19 9.60
N SER A 124 8.78 30.79 10.84
CA SER A 124 9.04 29.42 11.29
C SER A 124 8.10 28.97 12.40
N ALA A 125 7.78 27.71 12.43
CA ALA A 125 7.10 27.07 13.55
C ALA A 125 8.13 26.27 14.38
N THR A 126 8.09 26.46 15.70
CA THR A 126 8.85 25.63 16.63
C THR A 126 7.95 24.44 17.02
N VAL A 127 8.48 23.25 16.85
CA VAL A 127 7.79 22.01 17.16
C VAL A 127 8.52 21.23 18.22
N GLY A 128 7.78 20.46 19.02
CA GLY A 128 8.35 19.56 20.03
C GLY A 128 7.88 18.14 19.77
N GLN A 129 8.77 17.19 19.91
CA GLN A 129 8.45 15.77 19.80
C GLN A 129 8.58 15.08 21.15
N THR A 130 7.64 14.22 21.47
CA THR A 130 7.72 13.34 22.65
C THR A 130 8.57 12.09 22.37
N ARG A 131 8.66 11.70 21.10
CA ARG A 131 9.57 10.67 20.59
C ARG A 131 9.86 10.91 19.11
N GLN A 132 10.95 10.34 18.64
CA GLN A 132 11.32 10.41 17.25
C GLN A 132 10.34 9.62 16.37
N TRP A 133 10.01 10.15 15.20
CA TRP A 133 9.41 9.42 14.10
C TRP A 133 10.47 8.55 13.44
N SER A 134 10.29 7.24 13.47
CA SER A 134 11.30 6.27 13.02
C SER A 134 10.89 5.57 11.73
N LEU A 135 11.85 4.90 11.10
CA LEU A 135 11.58 4.00 9.97
C LEU A 135 10.64 2.86 10.37
N THR A 136 10.73 2.39 11.63
CA THR A 136 9.79 1.39 12.17
C THR A 136 8.36 1.90 12.19
N ASP A 137 8.13 3.16 12.56
CA ASP A 137 6.80 3.77 12.55
C ASP A 137 6.24 3.85 11.14
N ALA A 138 7.06 4.28 10.18
CA ALA A 138 6.66 4.40 8.79
C ALA A 138 6.32 3.05 8.17
N VAL A 139 7.17 2.04 8.36
CA VAL A 139 6.94 0.68 7.85
C VAL A 139 5.72 0.05 8.52
N GLY A 140 5.58 0.22 9.85
CA GLY A 140 4.43 -0.27 10.60
C GLY A 140 3.12 0.38 10.15
N THR A 141 3.15 1.67 9.83
CA THR A 141 1.98 2.40 9.30
C THR A 141 1.66 1.98 7.87
N SER A 142 2.68 1.87 7.02
CA SER A 142 2.54 1.43 5.61
C SER A 142 2.04 0.00 5.46
N SER A 143 2.06 -0.79 6.52
CA SER A 143 1.53 -2.17 6.55
C SER A 143 0.33 -2.35 7.47
N ALA A 144 -0.32 -1.26 7.88
CA ALA A 144 -1.48 -1.27 8.77
C ALA A 144 -2.79 -1.58 8.03
N PHE A 145 -2.83 -2.68 7.27
CA PHE A 145 -3.97 -3.11 6.46
C PHE A 145 -5.29 -3.14 7.24
N PHE A 146 -5.25 -3.63 8.48
CA PHE A 146 -6.46 -3.75 9.29
C PHE A 146 -7.00 -2.42 9.84
N ALA A 147 -6.25 -1.32 9.71
CA ALA A 147 -6.72 -0.02 10.19
C ALA A 147 -8.01 0.41 9.45
N GLU A 148 -8.08 0.20 8.13
CA GLU A 148 -9.28 0.48 7.35
C GLU A 148 -10.46 -0.43 7.74
N VAL A 149 -10.21 -1.74 7.91
CA VAL A 149 -11.25 -2.68 8.36
C VAL A 149 -11.81 -2.26 9.70
N LEU A 150 -10.95 -1.88 10.64
CA LEU A 150 -11.37 -1.39 11.95
C LEU A 150 -12.12 -0.07 11.86
N GLN A 151 -11.66 0.87 11.04
CA GLN A 151 -12.32 2.15 10.85
C GLN A 151 -13.72 1.98 10.25
N ASN A 152 -13.87 1.14 9.25
CA ASN A 152 -15.16 0.80 8.66
C ASN A 152 -16.10 0.13 9.67
N LEU A 153 -15.58 -0.75 10.52
CA LEU A 153 -16.34 -1.33 11.63
C LEU A 153 -16.85 -0.25 12.61
N PHE A 154 -16.00 0.73 12.96
CA PHE A 154 -16.37 1.82 13.86
C PHE A 154 -17.41 2.75 13.25
N GLN A 155 -17.32 3.03 11.95
CA GLN A 155 -18.31 3.85 11.26
C GLN A 155 -19.65 3.13 11.10
N GLY A 156 -19.65 1.91 10.65
CA GLY A 156 -20.86 1.09 10.53
C GLY A 156 -21.59 0.98 11.87
N TRP A 157 -20.87 0.81 12.97
CA TRP A 157 -21.46 0.78 14.31
C TRP A 157 -22.09 2.11 14.72
N ARG A 158 -21.48 3.25 14.37
CA ARG A 158 -22.05 4.57 14.67
C ARG A 158 -23.34 4.86 13.90
N GLN A 159 -23.45 4.30 12.69
CA GLN A 159 -24.59 4.51 11.80
C GLN A 159 -25.72 3.52 12.05
N ASN A 160 -25.41 2.24 12.18
CA ASN A 160 -26.39 1.17 12.42
C ASN A 160 -25.72 -0.06 13.09
N PRO A 161 -26.02 -0.32 14.36
CA PRO A 161 -25.46 -1.49 15.08
C PRO A 161 -25.79 -2.86 14.47
N ALA A 162 -26.87 -2.98 13.70
CA ALA A 162 -27.24 -4.22 13.04
C ALA A 162 -26.31 -4.53 11.84
N ASP A 163 -25.84 -3.49 11.14
CA ASP A 163 -24.90 -3.65 10.01
C ASP A 163 -23.52 -4.07 10.50
N LEU A 164 -23.11 -3.63 11.69
CA LEU A 164 -21.89 -4.10 12.33
C LEU A 164 -21.93 -5.60 12.54
N ALA A 165 -23.05 -6.14 13.03
CA ALA A 165 -23.20 -7.57 13.26
C ALA A 165 -23.05 -8.37 11.97
N ALA A 166 -23.63 -7.90 10.87
CA ALA A 166 -23.50 -8.53 9.56
C ALA A 166 -22.07 -8.44 9.02
N LEU A 167 -21.39 -7.30 9.18
CA LEU A 167 -20.01 -7.09 8.72
C LEU A 167 -19.02 -7.95 9.53
N VAL A 168 -19.18 -8.03 10.84
CA VAL A 168 -18.35 -8.89 11.71
C VAL A 168 -18.58 -10.36 11.37
N ALA A 169 -19.83 -10.78 11.14
CA ALA A 169 -20.14 -12.15 10.74
C ALA A 169 -19.53 -12.52 9.38
N ALA A 170 -19.61 -11.61 8.41
CA ALA A 170 -19.03 -11.80 7.08
C ALA A 170 -17.48 -11.89 7.09
N ASN A 171 -16.83 -11.30 8.10
CA ASN A 171 -15.37 -11.26 8.24
C ASN A 171 -14.86 -12.02 9.47
N ALA A 172 -15.68 -12.86 10.11
CA ALA A 172 -15.38 -13.46 11.41
C ALA A 172 -14.07 -14.24 11.44
N ASP A 173 -13.78 -15.05 10.43
CA ASP A 173 -12.55 -15.85 10.37
C ASP A 173 -11.31 -14.98 10.20
N THR A 174 -11.38 -13.97 9.36
CA THR A 174 -10.31 -12.98 9.14
C THR A 174 -10.02 -12.20 10.41
N ILE A 175 -11.08 -11.70 11.06
CA ILE A 175 -10.98 -10.94 12.30
C ILE A 175 -10.44 -11.82 13.44
N GLN A 176 -10.90 -13.07 13.57
CA GLN A 176 -10.37 -14.01 14.56
C GLN A 176 -8.91 -14.35 14.35
N HIS A 177 -8.51 -14.58 13.09
CA HIS A 177 -7.11 -14.83 12.77
C HIS A 177 -6.24 -13.63 13.15
N TRP A 178 -6.65 -12.43 12.79
CA TRP A 178 -5.97 -11.19 13.10
C TRP A 178 -5.88 -10.93 14.62
N ILE A 179 -6.99 -11.10 15.37
CA ILE A 179 -7.00 -10.98 16.83
C ILE A 179 -5.95 -11.89 17.47
N ARG A 180 -5.87 -13.14 17.02
CA ARG A 180 -4.96 -14.13 17.60
C ARG A 180 -3.50 -13.86 17.27
N THR A 181 -3.21 -13.33 16.10
CA THR A 181 -1.85 -13.25 15.56
C THR A 181 -1.24 -11.87 15.64
N LYS A 182 -2.05 -10.81 15.54
CA LYS A 182 -1.55 -9.45 15.34
C LYS A 182 -1.86 -8.48 16.47
N LEU A 183 -2.96 -8.68 17.20
CA LEU A 183 -3.23 -7.79 18.33
C LEU A 183 -2.25 -8.05 19.49
N PRO A 184 -1.83 -6.99 20.20
CA PRO A 184 -1.18 -7.11 21.50
C PRO A 184 -2.01 -8.00 22.43
N ILE A 185 -1.34 -8.74 23.31
CA ILE A 185 -2.00 -9.72 24.21
C ILE A 185 -3.13 -9.05 25.00
N GLU A 186 -2.92 -7.81 25.44
CA GLU A 186 -3.87 -7.01 26.21
C GLU A 186 -5.16 -6.68 25.42
N ALA A 187 -5.05 -6.54 24.11
CA ALA A 187 -6.17 -6.22 23.23
C ALA A 187 -6.92 -7.45 22.70
N ARG A 188 -6.34 -8.66 22.83
CA ARG A 188 -6.95 -9.90 22.30
C ARG A 188 -8.24 -10.29 23.01
N GLY A 189 -8.29 -10.09 24.31
CA GLY A 189 -9.49 -10.38 25.12
C GLY A 189 -10.68 -9.55 24.66
N PRO A 190 -10.61 -8.21 24.71
CA PRO A 190 -11.66 -7.32 24.24
C PRO A 190 -12.10 -7.60 22.81
N ALA A 191 -11.17 -7.83 21.90
CA ALA A 191 -11.49 -8.11 20.49
C ALA A 191 -12.17 -9.49 20.29
N ALA A 192 -11.75 -10.52 21.04
CA ALA A 192 -12.41 -11.83 21.00
C ALA A 192 -13.84 -11.77 21.59
N ASP A 193 -14.05 -10.93 22.59
CA ASP A 193 -15.36 -10.73 23.19
C ASP A 193 -16.29 -9.95 22.23
N LEU A 194 -15.77 -9.01 21.43
CA LEU A 194 -16.53 -8.36 20.35
C LEU A 194 -17.13 -9.40 19.37
N LEU A 195 -16.35 -10.41 18.99
CA LEU A 195 -16.83 -11.49 18.12
C LEU A 195 -17.85 -12.41 18.81
N ARG A 196 -17.72 -12.61 20.11
CA ARG A 196 -18.68 -13.42 20.91
C ARG A 196 -19.99 -12.68 21.15
N LEU A 197 -19.94 -11.34 21.31
CA LEU A 197 -21.14 -10.50 21.49
C LEU A 197 -22.06 -10.51 20.28
N ASN A 198 -21.53 -10.82 19.09
CA ASN A 198 -22.34 -11.02 17.89
C ASN A 198 -23.35 -12.18 18.00
N ALA A 199 -23.15 -13.09 18.96
CA ALA A 199 -24.06 -14.20 19.25
C ALA A 199 -25.20 -13.81 20.23
N GLN A 200 -25.14 -12.62 20.85
CA GLN A 200 -26.16 -12.19 21.83
C GLN A 200 -26.42 -10.65 21.75
N PRO A 201 -27.52 -10.22 21.17
CA PRO A 201 -27.81 -8.78 20.93
C PRO A 201 -28.08 -7.92 22.17
N MET A 202 -27.93 -8.44 23.38
CA MET A 202 -28.37 -7.75 24.62
C MET A 202 -27.27 -7.43 25.65
N LEU A 203 -26.00 -7.62 25.36
CA LEU A 203 -24.95 -7.22 26.32
C LEU A 203 -24.51 -5.78 26.08
N GLY A 204 -24.78 -4.98 27.09
CA GLY A 204 -24.73 -3.54 27.25
C GLY A 204 -23.76 -2.70 26.43
N GLN A 205 -24.29 -1.64 25.83
CA GLN A 205 -23.59 -0.58 25.13
C GLN A 205 -22.28 -0.06 25.77
N PRO A 206 -22.13 0.05 27.10
CA PRO A 206 -20.91 0.55 27.72
C PRO A 206 -19.69 -0.38 27.52
N LEU A 207 -19.89 -1.70 27.58
CA LEU A 207 -18.79 -2.65 27.37
C LEU A 207 -18.29 -2.60 25.93
N LEU A 208 -19.22 -2.57 24.98
CA LEU A 208 -18.92 -2.44 23.56
C LEU A 208 -18.17 -1.13 23.25
N GLN A 209 -18.59 -0.02 23.87
CA GLN A 209 -17.91 1.27 23.71
C GLN A 209 -16.46 1.24 24.23
N THR A 210 -16.24 0.60 25.38
CA THR A 210 -14.88 0.46 25.95
C THR A 210 -14.00 -0.36 25.01
N MET A 211 -14.52 -1.50 24.53
CA MET A 211 -13.80 -2.39 23.62
C MET A 211 -13.45 -1.69 22.30
N LEU A 212 -14.39 -0.96 21.72
CA LEU A 212 -14.16 -0.18 20.51
C LEU A 212 -13.12 0.93 20.72
N SER A 213 -13.18 1.61 21.88
CA SER A 213 -12.16 2.60 22.26
C SER A 213 -10.77 1.99 22.35
N ASP A 214 -10.65 0.77 22.88
CA ASP A 214 -9.36 0.07 22.96
C ASP A 214 -8.87 -0.39 21.58
N LEU A 215 -9.76 -0.84 20.71
CA LEU A 215 -9.42 -1.18 19.33
C LEU A 215 -9.03 0.04 18.50
N GLN A 216 -9.63 1.20 18.75
CA GLN A 216 -9.21 2.46 18.08
C GLN A 216 -7.76 2.82 18.38
N LYS A 217 -7.24 2.47 19.56
CA LYS A 217 -5.83 2.72 19.92
C LYS A 217 -4.83 1.91 19.08
N VAL A 218 -5.29 0.86 18.40
CA VAL A 218 -4.45 0.03 17.51
C VAL A 218 -4.30 0.67 16.12
N ILE A 219 -5.20 1.58 15.74
CA ILE A 219 -5.07 2.33 14.49
C ILE A 219 -3.92 3.33 14.64
N PRO A 220 -2.91 3.30 13.75
CA PRO A 220 -1.83 4.28 13.79
C PRO A 220 -2.38 5.71 13.81
N SER A 221 -1.96 6.49 14.80
CA SER A 221 -2.43 7.87 14.98
C SER A 221 -1.24 8.78 15.28
N TYR A 222 -1.07 9.82 14.48
CA TYR A 222 0.03 10.75 14.57
C TYR A 222 -0.42 12.19 14.39
N GLN A 223 0.40 13.12 14.85
CA GLN A 223 0.22 14.54 14.61
C GLN A 223 0.57 14.87 13.17
N TYR A 224 -0.43 15.19 12.35
CA TYR A 224 -0.23 15.60 10.96
C TYR A 224 -0.27 17.13 10.85
N TRP A 225 0.65 17.69 10.06
CA TRP A 225 0.72 19.12 9.80
C TRP A 225 0.13 19.44 8.43
N PRO A 226 -1.05 20.12 8.36
CA PRO A 226 -1.60 20.59 7.10
C PRO A 226 -0.75 21.75 6.56
N VAL A 227 -0.13 21.58 5.39
CA VAL A 227 0.82 22.60 4.85
C VAL A 227 0.20 23.55 3.86
N LEU A 228 -0.94 23.19 3.24
CA LEU A 228 -1.67 24.08 2.32
C LEU A 228 -2.55 25.11 3.02
N ASP A 229 -2.89 24.89 4.26
CA ASP A 229 -3.69 25.84 4.99
C ASP A 229 -2.82 27.02 5.41
N PRO A 230 -2.95 28.20 4.74
CA PRO A 230 -2.07 29.35 4.98
C PRO A 230 -2.38 30.05 6.30
N GLN A 231 -3.18 29.45 7.18
CA GLN A 231 -3.49 30.06 8.47
C GLN A 231 -2.22 30.16 9.30
N PRO A 232 -1.88 31.36 9.83
CA PRO A 232 -0.74 31.52 10.75
C PRO A 232 -0.89 30.71 12.05
N SER A 233 -2.04 30.12 12.24
CA SER A 233 -2.42 29.30 13.39
C SER A 233 -2.50 27.80 13.06
N ALA A 234 -2.02 27.36 11.88
CA ALA A 234 -2.02 25.95 11.55
C ALA A 234 -1.33 25.16 12.65
N GLN A 235 -2.08 24.27 13.26
CA GLN A 235 -1.60 23.38 14.31
C GLN A 235 -1.63 21.95 13.80
N PRO A 236 -0.78 21.08 14.33
CA PRO A 236 -0.85 19.67 13.97
C PRO A 236 -2.20 19.10 14.43
N VAL A 237 -2.73 18.22 13.61
CA VAL A 237 -4.03 17.57 13.86
C VAL A 237 -3.79 16.09 14.13
N PRO A 238 -4.31 15.53 15.23
CA PRO A 238 -4.32 14.09 15.44
C PRO A 238 -5.07 13.41 14.30
N SER A 239 -4.33 12.67 13.47
CA SER A 239 -4.88 12.00 12.28
C SER A 239 -4.62 10.51 12.36
N GLN A 240 -5.55 9.72 11.83
CA GLN A 240 -5.44 8.27 11.77
C GLN A 240 -4.92 7.85 10.40
N PHE A 241 -4.16 6.76 10.39
CA PHE A 241 -3.48 6.27 9.21
C PHE A 241 -3.77 4.79 8.97
N ALA A 242 -3.58 4.37 7.73
CA ALA A 242 -3.72 3.00 7.28
C ALA A 242 -2.59 2.62 6.30
N ASP A 243 -2.59 1.37 5.89
CA ASP A 243 -1.75 0.85 4.81
C ASP A 243 -1.98 1.66 3.52
N GLY A 244 -0.89 2.03 2.87
CA GLY A 244 -0.95 2.68 1.56
C GLY A 244 -1.59 1.82 0.49
N GLY A 245 -1.48 0.49 0.61
CA GLY A 245 -2.11 -0.47 -0.29
C GLY A 245 -3.64 -0.45 -0.27
N ASN A 246 -4.26 0.04 0.80
CA ASN A 246 -5.71 0.24 0.86
C ASN A 246 -6.18 1.32 -0.14
N LEU A 247 -5.30 2.24 -0.50
CA LEU A 247 -5.57 3.28 -1.49
C LEU A 247 -4.96 2.92 -2.86
N GLU A 248 -3.66 2.59 -2.92
CA GLU A 248 -2.96 2.27 -4.15
C GLU A 248 -1.81 1.28 -3.88
N ASN A 249 -2.02 0.02 -4.24
CA ASN A 249 -1.17 -1.10 -3.82
C ASN A 249 0.04 -1.38 -4.73
N THR A 250 0.25 -0.57 -5.78
CA THR A 250 1.40 -0.75 -6.68
C THR A 250 2.56 0.20 -6.36
N GLY A 251 2.30 1.30 -5.67
CA GLY A 251 3.24 2.38 -5.44
C GLY A 251 3.53 3.25 -6.67
N LEU A 252 2.91 2.95 -7.82
CA LEU A 252 3.14 3.65 -9.09
C LEU A 252 2.70 5.11 -9.03
N ALA A 253 1.51 5.37 -8.53
CA ALA A 253 0.97 6.72 -8.47
C ALA A 253 1.85 7.64 -7.60
N ALA A 254 2.37 7.12 -6.50
CA ALA A 254 3.28 7.84 -5.62
C ALA A 254 4.63 8.15 -6.29
N LEU A 255 5.22 7.18 -7.02
CA LEU A 255 6.46 7.40 -7.76
C LEU A 255 6.28 8.43 -8.88
N LEU A 256 5.12 8.44 -9.53
CA LEU A 256 4.83 9.38 -10.62
C LEU A 256 4.67 10.83 -10.16
N ALA A 257 4.54 11.09 -8.86
CA ALA A 257 4.60 12.43 -8.30
C ALA A 257 6.01 13.08 -8.48
N TYR A 258 7.05 12.27 -8.64
CA TYR A 258 8.41 12.74 -8.93
C TYR A 258 8.59 12.88 -10.43
N SER A 259 8.82 14.11 -10.89
CA SER A 259 8.88 14.46 -12.32
C SER A 259 10.09 13.91 -13.05
N ASP A 260 11.14 13.54 -12.34
CA ASP A 260 12.39 12.96 -12.83
C ASP A 260 12.36 11.43 -12.99
N ILE A 261 11.29 10.78 -12.56
CA ILE A 261 11.09 9.34 -12.80
C ILE A 261 10.60 9.13 -14.23
N ASP A 262 11.41 8.46 -15.05
CA ASP A 262 11.13 8.10 -16.44
C ASP A 262 10.97 6.60 -16.66
N SER A 263 11.38 5.77 -15.70
CA SER A 263 11.35 4.31 -15.78
C SER A 263 10.97 3.71 -14.44
N ILE A 264 10.07 2.72 -14.46
CA ILE A 264 9.54 2.07 -13.27
C ILE A 264 9.53 0.55 -13.47
N ILE A 265 9.88 -0.19 -12.44
CA ILE A 265 9.63 -1.62 -12.35
C ILE A 265 8.52 -1.82 -11.32
N ALA A 266 7.38 -2.31 -11.77
CA ALA A 266 6.23 -2.60 -10.91
C ALA A 266 6.20 -4.09 -10.59
N PHE A 267 6.54 -4.45 -9.36
CA PHE A 267 6.40 -5.80 -8.85
C PHE A 267 4.99 -6.00 -8.29
N ILE A 268 4.14 -6.65 -9.06
CA ILE A 268 2.78 -6.98 -8.64
C ILE A 268 2.80 -8.36 -8.01
N ASN A 269 2.47 -8.42 -6.72
CA ASN A 269 2.28 -9.66 -5.98
C ASN A 269 0.77 -9.90 -5.82
N PRO A 270 0.11 -10.48 -6.82
CA PRO A 270 -1.35 -10.55 -6.86
C PRO A 270 -1.88 -11.69 -6.00
N MET A 271 -3.04 -11.48 -5.37
CA MET A 271 -3.87 -12.58 -4.88
C MET A 271 -4.64 -13.23 -6.02
N THR A 272 -4.92 -12.48 -7.08
CA THR A 272 -5.67 -12.96 -8.24
C THR A 272 -4.74 -13.53 -9.29
N VAL A 273 -4.82 -14.81 -9.54
CA VAL A 273 -4.11 -15.44 -10.65
C VAL A 273 -4.64 -14.85 -11.95
N MET A 274 -3.74 -14.45 -12.85
CA MET A 274 -4.13 -14.00 -14.19
C MET A 274 -4.76 -15.17 -14.96
N GLN A 275 -6.03 -15.05 -15.32
CA GLN A 275 -6.79 -16.13 -15.92
C GLN A 275 -7.84 -15.62 -16.91
N PRO A 276 -8.33 -16.46 -17.83
CA PRO A 276 -9.45 -16.08 -18.69
C PRO A 276 -10.68 -15.71 -17.89
N GLY A 277 -11.33 -14.62 -18.31
CA GLY A 277 -12.61 -14.16 -17.78
C GLY A 277 -13.70 -14.24 -18.85
N ALA A 278 -14.96 -14.12 -18.45
CA ALA A 278 -16.09 -14.08 -19.36
C ALA A 278 -16.20 -12.75 -20.12
N TYR A 279 -15.72 -11.67 -19.48
CA TYR A 279 -15.85 -10.30 -19.95
C TYR A 279 -14.46 -9.66 -20.09
N GLY A 280 -14.37 -8.52 -20.78
CA GLY A 280 -13.13 -7.80 -21.01
C GLY A 280 -13.30 -6.29 -20.90
N VAL A 281 -12.46 -5.56 -21.61
CA VAL A 281 -12.59 -4.11 -21.78
C VAL A 281 -13.61 -3.84 -22.88
N ALA A 282 -14.66 -3.08 -22.57
CA ALA A 282 -15.73 -2.76 -23.50
C ALA A 282 -15.20 -2.03 -24.75
N ASP A 283 -15.65 -2.44 -25.93
CA ASP A 283 -15.28 -1.86 -27.23
C ASP A 283 -16.15 -0.66 -27.65
N GLY A 284 -17.15 -0.33 -26.82
CA GLY A 284 -18.13 0.73 -27.10
C GLY A 284 -19.19 0.38 -28.15
N ARG A 285 -19.21 -0.87 -28.62
CA ARG A 285 -20.16 -1.37 -29.66
C ARG A 285 -20.99 -2.54 -29.14
N GLY A 286 -20.99 -2.78 -27.84
CA GLY A 286 -21.71 -3.89 -27.19
C GLY A 286 -20.89 -5.18 -27.08
N GLY A 287 -19.61 -5.14 -27.41
CA GLY A 287 -18.67 -6.25 -27.24
C GLY A 287 -17.44 -5.87 -26.42
N PHE A 288 -16.42 -6.73 -26.47
CA PHE A 288 -15.13 -6.51 -25.79
C PHE A 288 -13.98 -6.46 -26.80
N ILE A 289 -12.97 -5.65 -26.48
CA ILE A 289 -11.74 -5.60 -27.25
C ILE A 289 -11.09 -7.01 -27.26
N PRO A 290 -10.81 -7.59 -28.44
CA PRO A 290 -10.24 -8.93 -28.52
C PRO A 290 -8.96 -9.10 -27.68
N GLY A 291 -8.86 -10.21 -26.95
CA GLY A 291 -7.71 -10.54 -26.09
C GLY A 291 -7.68 -9.77 -24.76
N THR A 292 -8.79 -9.18 -24.32
CA THR A 292 -8.91 -8.51 -23.03
C THR A 292 -9.84 -9.22 -22.05
N THR A 293 -10.39 -10.38 -22.43
CA THR A 293 -11.22 -11.23 -21.55
C THR A 293 -10.35 -11.98 -20.54
N LEU A 294 -9.63 -11.21 -19.72
CA LEU A 294 -8.67 -11.69 -18.73
C LEU A 294 -8.97 -11.04 -17.39
N ILE A 295 -8.82 -11.80 -16.32
CA ILE A 295 -8.88 -11.29 -14.94
C ILE A 295 -7.44 -11.03 -14.50
N VAL A 296 -7.18 -9.83 -14.02
CA VAL A 296 -5.94 -9.42 -13.35
C VAL A 296 -6.23 -8.87 -11.96
N ASP A 297 -5.19 -8.66 -11.18
CA ASP A 297 -5.32 -8.13 -9.83
C ASP A 297 -6.04 -6.78 -9.78
N ALA A 298 -6.83 -6.59 -8.74
CA ALA A 298 -7.70 -5.43 -8.56
C ALA A 298 -6.94 -4.09 -8.46
N CYS A 299 -5.66 -4.11 -8.13
CA CYS A 299 -4.83 -2.91 -8.02
C CYS A 299 -4.43 -2.29 -9.38
N ILE A 300 -4.50 -3.04 -10.47
CA ILE A 300 -4.03 -2.59 -11.80
C ILE A 300 -5.06 -1.74 -12.57
N PRO A 301 -6.32 -2.19 -12.74
CA PRO A 301 -7.30 -1.45 -13.55
C PRO A 301 -7.50 0.00 -13.13
N PRO A 302 -7.50 0.37 -11.82
CA PRO A 302 -7.67 1.74 -11.38
C PRO A 302 -6.61 2.71 -11.86
N LEU A 303 -5.38 2.24 -12.08
CA LEU A 303 -4.30 3.07 -12.65
C LEU A 303 -4.64 3.58 -14.07
N PHE A 304 -5.53 2.91 -14.76
CA PHE A 304 -6.02 3.24 -16.10
C PHE A 304 -7.46 3.79 -16.07
N GLY A 305 -8.02 4.05 -14.89
CA GLY A 305 -9.38 4.58 -14.74
C GLY A 305 -10.49 3.55 -14.85
N TYR A 306 -10.17 2.25 -14.81
CA TYR A 306 -11.17 1.19 -14.77
C TYR A 306 -11.41 0.70 -13.34
N GLN A 307 -12.64 0.28 -13.06
CA GLN A 307 -12.95 -0.47 -11.85
C GLN A 307 -12.27 -1.86 -11.90
N PRO A 308 -11.98 -2.48 -10.75
CA PRO A 308 -11.58 -3.87 -10.69
C PRO A 308 -12.57 -4.77 -11.45
N TYR A 309 -12.09 -5.93 -11.92
CA TYR A 309 -12.90 -6.86 -12.70
C TYR A 309 -14.13 -7.34 -11.91
N GLU A 310 -15.30 -7.27 -12.55
CA GLU A 310 -16.54 -7.75 -11.96
C GLU A 310 -17.11 -8.93 -12.74
N THR A 311 -17.61 -9.91 -11.98
CA THR A 311 -18.40 -11.03 -12.47
C THR A 311 -19.76 -11.04 -11.80
N GLY A 312 -20.78 -10.84 -12.61
CA GLY A 312 -22.12 -11.23 -12.23
C GLY A 312 -22.91 -10.29 -11.36
N GLY A 313 -23.81 -9.61 -11.96
CA GLY A 313 -25.02 -9.25 -11.33
C GLY A 313 -25.64 -7.91 -11.67
N LEU A 314 -24.99 -7.05 -12.43
CA LEU A 314 -25.56 -5.74 -12.72
C LEU A 314 -25.60 -5.37 -14.22
N GLY A 315 -25.72 -6.36 -15.11
CA GLY A 315 -26.00 -6.15 -16.53
C GLY A 315 -24.84 -5.52 -17.30
N GLU A 316 -24.92 -4.24 -17.64
CA GLU A 316 -23.95 -3.56 -18.49
C GLU A 316 -22.58 -3.30 -17.82
N ASN A 317 -22.42 -3.68 -16.55
CA ASN A 317 -21.24 -3.39 -15.71
C ASN A 317 -20.36 -4.61 -15.48
N GLU A 318 -20.33 -5.55 -16.39
CA GLU A 318 -19.49 -6.73 -16.30
C GLU A 318 -18.11 -6.50 -16.97
N GLY A 319 -17.07 -7.11 -16.41
CA GLY A 319 -15.69 -6.93 -16.87
C GLY A 319 -15.05 -5.65 -16.32
N TYR A 320 -14.43 -4.88 -17.18
CA TYR A 320 -13.75 -3.64 -16.83
C TYR A 320 -14.56 -2.42 -17.25
N VAL A 321 -15.11 -1.71 -16.27
CA VAL A 321 -15.95 -0.52 -16.46
C VAL A 321 -15.17 0.72 -16.00
N LEU A 322 -15.26 1.82 -16.75
CA LEU A 322 -14.63 3.08 -16.37
C LEU A 322 -15.31 3.68 -15.13
N TYR A 323 -14.50 4.24 -14.25
CA TYR A 323 -15.03 5.07 -13.15
C TYR A 323 -15.82 6.25 -13.69
N GLY A 324 -16.85 6.69 -12.95
CA GLY A 324 -17.67 7.84 -13.29
C GLY A 324 -18.82 7.57 -14.30
N ARG A 325 -18.96 6.37 -14.82
CA ARG A 325 -20.11 6.01 -15.67
C ARG A 325 -21.34 5.57 -14.91
N ASP A 326 -21.15 5.16 -13.64
CA ASP A 326 -22.24 4.66 -12.79
C ASP A 326 -22.01 5.13 -11.36
N SER A 327 -23.09 5.46 -10.64
CA SER A 327 -23.07 5.81 -9.22
C SER A 327 -22.82 4.61 -8.29
N SER A 328 -22.81 3.40 -8.79
CA SER A 328 -22.60 2.16 -8.06
C SER A 328 -21.13 1.70 -8.05
N ASN A 329 -20.18 2.63 -7.94
CA ASN A 329 -18.76 2.27 -7.83
C ASN A 329 -18.55 1.32 -6.65
N LYS A 330 -18.17 0.07 -6.94
CA LYS A 330 -17.98 -0.97 -5.92
C LYS A 330 -16.69 -0.76 -5.09
N TYR A 331 -15.72 -0.04 -5.67
CA TYR A 331 -14.45 0.28 -5.04
C TYR A 331 -14.19 1.80 -5.12
N PRO A 332 -14.97 2.62 -4.40
CA PRO A 332 -14.88 4.08 -4.52
C PRO A 332 -13.51 4.62 -4.10
N MET A 333 -12.79 3.93 -3.19
CA MET A 333 -11.44 4.31 -2.75
C MET A 333 -10.42 4.32 -3.88
N TYR A 334 -10.62 3.54 -4.94
CA TYR A 334 -9.69 3.46 -6.07
C TYR A 334 -10.03 4.44 -7.21
N ALA A 335 -11.12 5.19 -7.12
CA ALA A 335 -11.59 6.07 -8.19
C ALA A 335 -10.57 7.17 -8.56
N ASN A 336 -9.74 7.55 -7.62
CA ASN A 336 -8.73 8.61 -7.79
C ASN A 336 -7.35 8.09 -8.22
N ASN A 337 -7.19 6.77 -8.48
CA ASN A 337 -5.88 6.17 -8.76
C ASN A 337 -5.44 6.31 -10.23
N GLN A 338 -6.25 6.88 -11.11
CA GLN A 338 -5.91 6.96 -12.52
C GLN A 338 -4.70 7.86 -12.79
N VAL A 339 -3.63 7.27 -13.31
CA VAL A 339 -2.39 7.95 -13.70
C VAL A 339 -1.97 7.66 -15.15
N PHE A 340 -2.69 6.77 -15.85
CA PHE A 340 -2.44 6.42 -17.24
C PHE A 340 -3.71 6.55 -18.09
N GLU A 341 -3.51 6.63 -19.43
CA GLU A 341 -4.63 6.67 -20.36
C GLU A 341 -5.36 5.33 -20.42
N PRO A 342 -6.70 5.32 -20.37
CA PRO A 342 -7.50 4.07 -20.42
C PRO A 342 -7.20 3.23 -21.66
N ALA A 343 -6.91 3.86 -22.80
CA ALA A 343 -6.60 3.19 -24.05
C ALA A 343 -5.36 2.29 -23.99
N ALA A 344 -4.49 2.48 -23.02
CA ALA A 344 -3.28 1.66 -22.84
C ALA A 344 -3.54 0.33 -22.09
N PHE A 345 -4.64 0.22 -21.35
CA PHE A 345 -4.96 -0.97 -20.54
C PHE A 345 -5.14 -2.25 -21.36
N PRO A 346 -5.86 -2.26 -22.51
CA PRO A 346 -5.96 -3.44 -23.37
C PRO A 346 -4.60 -4.01 -23.82
N ALA A 347 -3.62 -3.13 -24.06
CA ALA A 347 -2.28 -3.56 -24.46
C ALA A 347 -1.53 -4.24 -23.30
N LEU A 348 -1.71 -3.75 -22.05
CA LEU A 348 -1.16 -4.37 -20.87
C LEU A 348 -1.71 -5.79 -20.68
N LEU A 349 -3.02 -5.97 -20.73
CA LEU A 349 -3.66 -7.29 -20.60
C LEU A 349 -3.10 -8.28 -21.61
N LYS A 350 -3.07 -7.89 -22.90
CA LYS A 350 -2.53 -8.72 -23.99
C LYS A 350 -1.04 -9.04 -23.78
N GLY A 351 -0.27 -8.04 -23.37
CA GLY A 351 1.17 -8.17 -23.17
C GLY A 351 1.53 -9.15 -22.05
N LEU A 352 0.89 -9.01 -20.89
CA LEU A 352 1.08 -9.93 -19.76
C LEU A 352 0.67 -11.36 -20.10
N TRP A 353 -0.48 -11.52 -20.78
CA TRP A 353 -0.96 -12.83 -21.20
C TRP A 353 -0.03 -13.51 -22.20
N ALA A 354 0.43 -12.78 -23.21
CA ALA A 354 1.39 -13.29 -24.18
C ALA A 354 2.75 -13.65 -23.52
N ALA A 355 3.22 -12.83 -22.58
CA ALA A 355 4.45 -13.08 -21.85
C ALA A 355 4.38 -14.38 -21.04
N SER A 356 3.26 -14.70 -20.41
CA SER A 356 3.04 -15.95 -19.68
C SER A 356 2.97 -17.20 -20.57
N GLY A 357 2.96 -17.05 -21.90
CA GLY A 357 2.74 -18.14 -22.85
C GLY A 357 1.27 -18.41 -23.12
N SER A 358 0.42 -17.37 -23.06
CA SER A 358 -1.01 -17.41 -23.38
C SER A 358 -1.77 -18.50 -22.60
N GLY A 359 -1.54 -18.55 -21.28
CA GLY A 359 -2.24 -19.47 -20.39
C GLY A 359 -1.54 -20.80 -20.12
N SER A 360 -0.43 -21.07 -20.80
CA SER A 360 0.43 -22.22 -20.45
C SER A 360 1.25 -21.96 -19.18
N TYR A 361 1.38 -20.69 -18.78
CA TYR A 361 2.27 -20.23 -17.70
C TYR A 361 3.71 -20.76 -17.85
N ALA A 362 4.14 -20.93 -19.09
CA ALA A 362 5.46 -21.48 -19.37
C ALA A 362 6.57 -20.55 -18.88
N ARG A 363 6.36 -19.25 -19.02
CA ARG A 363 7.36 -18.21 -18.78
C ARG A 363 6.87 -17.17 -17.75
N PRO A 364 7.79 -16.37 -17.18
CA PRO A 364 7.43 -15.24 -16.31
C PRO A 364 6.53 -14.24 -17.02
N SER A 365 5.48 -13.78 -16.34
CA SER A 365 4.57 -12.73 -16.84
C SER A 365 5.19 -11.35 -16.66
N ILE A 366 6.17 -11.02 -17.51
CA ILE A 366 6.88 -9.74 -17.49
C ILE A 366 6.69 -9.03 -18.82
N PHE A 367 6.16 -7.81 -18.77
CA PHE A 367 5.85 -7.01 -19.95
C PHE A 367 6.30 -5.57 -19.79
N THR A 368 6.95 -5.03 -20.82
CA THR A 368 7.36 -3.61 -20.85
C THR A 368 6.39 -2.79 -21.67
N GLN A 369 5.97 -1.66 -21.13
CA GLN A 369 5.06 -0.75 -21.79
C GLN A 369 5.53 0.69 -21.64
N ARG A 370 5.48 1.47 -22.72
CA ARG A 370 5.63 2.91 -22.67
C ARG A 370 4.27 3.55 -22.51
N LEU A 371 4.11 4.38 -21.49
CA LEU A 371 2.84 4.91 -21.04
C LEU A 371 2.88 6.44 -20.95
N ALA A 372 1.83 7.07 -21.46
CA ALA A 372 1.58 8.48 -21.22
C ALA A 372 1.01 8.65 -19.80
N VAL A 373 1.71 9.41 -18.97
CA VAL A 373 1.29 9.79 -17.63
C VAL A 373 0.24 10.87 -17.71
N ARG A 374 -0.83 10.71 -16.98
CA ARG A 374 -1.86 11.74 -16.78
C ARG A 374 -1.59 12.51 -15.49
N PRO A 375 -1.79 13.82 -15.49
CA PRO A 375 -1.84 14.58 -14.25
C PRO A 375 -2.90 14.00 -13.29
N ASN A 376 -2.53 13.90 -12.03
CA ASN A 376 -3.41 13.42 -10.97
C ASN A 376 -3.16 14.26 -9.71
N THR A 377 -4.10 15.13 -9.41
CA THR A 377 -4.00 16.05 -8.27
C THR A 377 -4.04 15.33 -6.93
N TRP A 378 -4.70 14.16 -6.87
CA TRP A 378 -4.80 13.37 -5.65
C TRP A 378 -3.42 12.90 -5.14
N PHE A 379 -2.56 12.45 -6.06
CA PHE A 379 -1.21 11.96 -5.75
C PHE A 379 -0.10 13.00 -5.97
N GLY A 380 -0.44 14.19 -6.49
CA GLY A 380 0.57 15.22 -6.79
C GLY A 380 1.30 14.99 -8.12
N VAL A 381 0.73 14.23 -9.03
CA VAL A 381 1.26 14.07 -10.39
C VAL A 381 0.92 15.32 -11.20
N THR A 382 1.89 16.21 -11.38
CA THR A 382 1.65 17.56 -11.92
C THR A 382 1.84 17.68 -13.43
N SER A 383 2.59 16.78 -14.05
CA SER A 383 2.99 16.91 -15.45
C SER A 383 2.66 15.67 -16.27
N ALA A 384 2.09 15.91 -17.47
CA ALA A 384 2.00 14.88 -18.49
C ALA A 384 3.40 14.59 -19.05
N ARG A 385 3.79 13.33 -19.13
CA ARG A 385 5.04 12.84 -19.70
C ARG A 385 4.92 11.39 -20.11
N GLU A 386 5.92 10.85 -20.73
CA GLU A 386 5.99 9.42 -20.99
C GLU A 386 6.94 8.72 -20.01
N VAL A 387 6.55 7.54 -19.56
CA VAL A 387 7.37 6.66 -18.71
C VAL A 387 7.40 5.25 -19.28
N THR A 388 8.50 4.56 -19.04
CA THR A 388 8.61 3.13 -19.33
C THR A 388 8.28 2.36 -18.07
N VAL A 389 7.28 1.48 -18.13
CA VAL A 389 6.92 0.60 -17.01
C VAL A 389 7.20 -0.85 -17.39
N VAL A 390 8.02 -1.50 -16.59
CA VAL A 390 8.19 -2.95 -16.62
C VAL A 390 7.24 -3.55 -15.59
N TRP A 391 6.22 -4.23 -16.07
CA TRP A 391 5.25 -4.94 -15.25
C TRP A 391 5.73 -6.35 -14.98
N TYR A 392 6.07 -6.66 -13.73
CA TYR A 392 6.31 -8.01 -13.24
C TYR A 392 5.06 -8.48 -12.51
N TYR A 393 4.29 -9.37 -13.11
CA TYR A 393 3.11 -9.97 -12.51
C TYR A 393 3.47 -11.36 -11.98
N LEU A 394 3.54 -11.52 -10.66
CA LEU A 394 3.89 -12.80 -10.05
C LEU A 394 2.86 -13.86 -10.43
N SER A 395 3.33 -14.90 -11.06
CA SER A 395 2.54 -16.06 -11.47
C SER A 395 3.37 -17.33 -11.31
N PHE A 396 2.71 -18.46 -11.27
CA PHE A 396 3.39 -19.74 -11.38
C PHE A 396 4.10 -19.85 -12.75
N VAL A 397 5.25 -20.52 -12.79
CA VAL A 397 6.03 -20.69 -14.01
C VAL A 397 6.40 -22.16 -14.20
N ALA A 398 5.88 -22.76 -15.27
CA ALA A 398 6.10 -24.19 -15.56
C ALA A 398 7.55 -24.51 -15.93
N GLU A 399 8.24 -23.58 -16.63
CA GLU A 399 9.69 -23.78 -16.94
C GLU A 399 10.55 -23.77 -15.67
N TRP A 400 10.18 -22.98 -14.67
CA TRP A 400 10.84 -23.02 -13.37
C TRP A 400 10.59 -24.35 -12.65
N GLU A 401 9.36 -24.84 -12.63
CA GLU A 401 9.03 -26.13 -12.01
C GLU A 401 9.79 -27.29 -12.69
N ALA A 402 9.96 -27.22 -14.00
CA ALA A 402 10.68 -28.25 -14.78
C ALA A 402 12.14 -28.43 -14.35
N LEU A 403 12.77 -27.42 -13.74
CA LEU A 403 14.12 -27.54 -13.18
C LEU A 403 14.22 -28.61 -12.08
N PHE A 404 13.10 -28.90 -11.43
CA PHE A 404 13.01 -29.90 -10.36
C PHE A 404 12.52 -31.27 -10.84
N ALA A 405 12.49 -31.53 -12.16
CA ALA A 405 12.02 -32.80 -12.74
C ALA A 405 12.69 -34.02 -12.11
N ASN A 406 14.00 -33.93 -11.80
CA ASN A 406 14.78 -34.98 -11.18
C ASN A 406 14.86 -34.90 -9.65
N ASN A 407 14.01 -34.07 -9.01
CA ASN A 407 13.95 -33.90 -7.56
C ASN A 407 12.52 -34.12 -7.04
N PRO A 408 12.04 -35.36 -6.93
CA PRO A 408 10.67 -35.66 -6.52
C PRO A 408 10.25 -35.05 -5.20
N PRO A 409 11.08 -35.00 -4.13
CA PRO A 409 10.71 -34.33 -2.89
C PRO A 409 10.37 -32.87 -3.06
N VAL A 410 11.16 -32.10 -3.82
CA VAL A 410 10.89 -30.68 -4.06
C VAL A 410 9.62 -30.50 -4.89
N ARG A 411 9.41 -31.31 -5.91
CA ARG A 411 8.17 -31.28 -6.70
C ARG A 411 6.92 -31.54 -5.87
N ALA A 412 6.99 -32.52 -4.99
CA ALA A 412 5.86 -32.81 -4.09
C ALA A 412 5.53 -31.63 -3.16
N ILE A 413 6.54 -30.88 -2.69
CA ILE A 413 6.36 -29.67 -1.91
C ILE A 413 5.71 -28.58 -2.77
N ILE A 414 6.20 -28.33 -3.99
CA ILE A 414 5.62 -27.33 -4.91
C ILE A 414 4.15 -27.65 -5.19
N GLU A 415 3.84 -28.92 -5.50
CA GLU A 415 2.47 -29.36 -5.78
C GLU A 415 1.55 -29.20 -4.56
N LEU A 416 2.03 -29.52 -3.36
CA LEU A 416 1.31 -29.32 -2.12
C LEU A 416 1.01 -27.84 -1.89
N GLU A 417 2.00 -26.96 -2.04
CA GLU A 417 1.82 -25.51 -1.85
C GLU A 417 0.88 -24.91 -2.90
N ARG A 418 0.92 -25.39 -4.14
CA ARG A 418 -0.03 -24.95 -5.19
C ARG A 418 -1.46 -25.37 -4.90
N SER A 419 -1.66 -26.63 -4.51
CA SER A 419 -2.99 -27.19 -4.31
C SER A 419 -3.66 -26.73 -3.01
N SER A 420 -2.87 -26.53 -1.95
CA SER A 420 -3.39 -26.28 -0.60
C SER A 420 -3.26 -24.84 -0.13
N ASN A 421 -2.31 -24.08 -0.67
CA ASN A 421 -1.93 -22.75 -0.18
C ASN A 421 -1.90 -21.67 -1.27
N SER A 422 -2.33 -21.98 -2.49
CA SER A 422 -2.40 -21.04 -3.64
C SER A 422 -1.04 -20.49 -4.09
N PHE A 423 0.06 -21.23 -3.89
CA PHE A 423 1.39 -20.81 -4.37
C PHE A 423 1.38 -20.49 -5.88
N PRO A 424 2.00 -19.41 -6.33
CA PRO A 424 2.76 -18.39 -5.59
C PRO A 424 1.89 -17.21 -5.09
N ASN A 425 0.59 -17.22 -5.34
CA ASN A 425 -0.34 -16.13 -5.08
C ASN A 425 -0.97 -16.26 -3.69
N TYR A 426 -0.13 -16.22 -2.65
CA TYR A 426 -0.61 -16.25 -1.27
C TYR A 426 -1.48 -15.05 -0.95
N SER A 427 -2.50 -15.27 -0.12
CA SER A 427 -3.34 -14.18 0.38
C SER A 427 -2.51 -13.15 1.14
N THR A 428 -2.80 -11.86 0.97
CA THR A 428 -2.23 -10.76 1.77
C THR A 428 -2.52 -10.91 3.26
N LEU A 429 -3.56 -11.69 3.62
CA LEU A 429 -3.88 -12.05 4.99
C LEU A 429 -2.94 -13.14 5.56
N SER A 430 -2.20 -13.84 4.71
CA SER A 430 -1.19 -14.84 5.11
C SER A 430 0.10 -14.14 5.53
N THR A 431 0.09 -13.51 6.69
CA THR A 431 1.22 -12.71 7.20
C THR A 431 2.32 -13.53 7.87
N ASN A 432 2.13 -14.85 8.00
CA ASN A 432 3.09 -15.81 8.58
C ASN A 432 3.41 -16.91 7.56
N LEU A 433 4.19 -16.57 6.55
CA LEU A 433 4.68 -17.57 5.62
C LEU A 433 5.70 -18.48 6.31
N SER A 434 5.61 -19.78 6.06
CA SER A 434 6.63 -20.74 6.51
C SER A 434 7.96 -20.53 5.80
N ALA A 435 9.05 -21.04 6.35
CA ALA A 435 10.35 -21.00 5.68
C ALA A 435 10.31 -21.65 4.30
N THR A 436 9.52 -22.69 4.13
CA THR A 436 9.31 -23.36 2.82
C THR A 436 8.65 -22.42 1.82
N GLN A 437 7.59 -21.74 2.22
CA GLN A 437 6.85 -20.78 1.37
C GLN A 437 7.75 -19.62 0.96
N ILE A 438 8.50 -19.06 1.92
CA ILE A 438 9.46 -17.97 1.66
C ILE A 438 10.53 -18.43 0.67
N ASN A 439 11.12 -19.61 0.87
CA ASN A 439 12.14 -20.12 0.00
C ASN A 439 11.63 -20.40 -1.42
N LEU A 440 10.42 -20.95 -1.56
CA LEU A 440 9.82 -21.19 -2.87
C LEU A 440 9.56 -19.85 -3.60
N LEU A 441 8.98 -18.85 -2.92
CA LEU A 441 8.76 -17.51 -3.49
C LEU A 441 10.07 -16.88 -3.91
N ALA A 442 11.07 -16.85 -3.02
CA ALA A 442 12.36 -16.23 -3.30
C ALA A 442 13.06 -16.91 -4.49
N ASN A 443 13.01 -18.24 -4.56
CA ASN A 443 13.60 -19.00 -5.67
C ASN A 443 12.87 -18.73 -6.99
N LEU A 444 11.54 -18.79 -7.01
CA LEU A 444 10.74 -18.52 -8.21
C LEU A 444 10.95 -17.07 -8.71
N THR A 445 10.89 -16.08 -7.82
CA THR A 445 11.04 -14.68 -8.21
C THR A 445 12.45 -14.36 -8.68
N ALA A 446 13.47 -14.84 -7.98
CA ALA A 446 14.85 -14.67 -8.41
C ALA A 446 15.12 -15.34 -9.78
N TRP A 447 14.62 -16.55 -9.98
CA TRP A 447 14.74 -17.22 -11.27
C TRP A 447 14.01 -16.45 -12.38
N SER A 448 12.79 -15.98 -12.13
CA SER A 448 11.97 -15.24 -13.09
C SER A 448 12.65 -13.94 -13.54
N VAL A 449 13.24 -13.20 -12.60
CA VAL A 449 13.98 -11.96 -12.90
C VAL A 449 15.25 -12.28 -13.71
N ASN A 450 16.02 -13.30 -13.30
CA ASN A 450 17.24 -13.69 -14.00
C ASN A 450 16.95 -14.21 -15.41
N GLU A 451 15.86 -14.97 -15.59
CA GLU A 451 15.48 -15.49 -16.89
C GLU A 451 15.05 -14.38 -17.85
N ALA A 452 14.23 -13.44 -17.36
CA ALA A 452 13.82 -12.29 -18.14
C ALA A 452 15.02 -11.40 -18.52
N GLU A 453 15.95 -11.19 -17.60
CA GLU A 453 17.18 -10.43 -17.88
C GLU A 453 18.07 -11.15 -18.91
N ARG A 454 18.23 -12.46 -18.77
CA ARG A 454 19.00 -13.29 -19.69
C ARG A 454 18.46 -13.24 -21.12
N VAL A 455 17.14 -13.28 -21.27
CA VAL A 455 16.47 -13.34 -22.58
C VAL A 455 16.37 -11.95 -23.24
N SER A 456 16.04 -10.92 -22.48
CA SER A 456 15.65 -9.62 -23.06
C SER A 456 16.39 -8.41 -22.49
N ARG A 457 17.22 -8.60 -21.45
CA ARG A 457 17.88 -7.49 -20.71
C ARG A 457 16.88 -6.42 -20.25
N ILE A 458 15.68 -6.86 -19.88
CA ILE A 458 14.53 -5.99 -19.65
C ILE A 458 14.76 -5.02 -18.48
N PHE A 459 15.46 -5.47 -17.44
CA PHE A 459 15.73 -4.65 -16.26
C PHE A 459 17.01 -3.80 -16.46
N SER A 460 18.11 -4.38 -16.89
CA SER A 460 19.37 -3.65 -17.05
C SER A 460 19.29 -2.55 -18.08
N SER A 461 18.37 -2.65 -19.05
CA SER A 461 18.15 -1.59 -20.03
C SER A 461 17.64 -0.28 -19.43
N LEU A 462 16.96 -0.35 -18.28
CA LEU A 462 16.43 0.82 -17.56
C LEU A 462 17.53 1.59 -16.81
N PHE A 463 18.64 0.94 -16.48
CA PHE A 463 19.75 1.53 -15.72
C PHE A 463 20.89 2.06 -16.62
N LYS A 464 20.73 2.01 -17.94
CA LYS A 464 21.71 2.61 -18.81
C LYS A 464 21.56 4.12 -18.74
N ALA A 465 22.63 4.78 -18.30
CA ALA A 465 22.73 6.23 -18.40
C ALA A 465 22.42 6.64 -19.83
N SER A 466 21.51 7.59 -20.00
CA SER A 466 21.36 8.32 -21.26
C SER A 466 22.70 8.95 -21.56
N SER A 467 23.39 8.39 -22.54
CA SER A 467 24.68 8.91 -23.04
C SER A 467 24.51 10.27 -23.69
#